data_2472cc8f01821a0db071b00c1c473850
#
_entry.id   2472cc8f01821a0db071b00c1c473850
#
_cell.length_a   1.000
_cell.length_b   1.000
_cell.length_c   1.000
_cell.angle_alpha   90.00
_cell.angle_beta   90.00
_cell.angle_gamma   90.00
#
_symmetry.space_group_name_H-M   'P 1'
#
loop_
_entity.id
_entity.type
_entity.pdbx_description
1 polymer ?
#
loop_
_entity_poly.entity_id
_entity_poly.type
_entity_poly.pdbx_seq_one_letter_code
_entity_poly.pdbx_strand_id
1 'polypeptide(L)'
;MKILKAKYILTCDDDFQILENKSIVFDEKIVKIGDFSELVQEFSNAEIFDYSDCVAMPGLINTHTHLEYSANVTNLAFGDFIEWLKSVILNRNELSQKATTELISKKLNEIRESGTTCIGEISSFGVDLKACANADIRVVFFNEILGTNETNLKANFDNFLERLNASLNTAKKEKIDVKFDANFNAQTTLTTDKNAKFNAPKSNTKQTSNLSKFLTNLDENPVQNDANPSQISADFSTQNDDIYSAHSSNKQPKFIPAISIHSPYSTHPNLAHQALKIAREENLLVSTHFLESIHEKKWLKKGSGKFAYFLGSFNPNARPLYTQNSFLAMFAGIKTLFTHCVFVENFAKFDPKFHSIAHCVFSNRLLGQKCLNLKKVRKNGLKFSIGTDGLSSNISLNLWDELRANLLAHPKIELNKLAKMLLIAATKDGANALNLDAGEIKIGKIADIGVFDSLDVKNPSQLALQLILHTKKAQITFIGGQI
;
A
#
# COMPACT_ATOMS: atom_id res chain seq x y z
N MET A 1 18.24 17.07 14.36
CA MET A 1 18.91 16.87 13.05
C MET A 1 19.84 15.67 13.11
N LYS A 2 19.93 14.89 12.02
CA LYS A 2 20.80 13.71 11.87
C LYS A 2 21.63 13.86 10.60
N ILE A 3 22.84 13.33 10.60
CA ILE A 3 23.71 13.22 9.41
C ILE A 3 23.98 11.74 9.18
N LEU A 4 23.55 11.20 8.05
CA LEU A 4 23.88 9.84 7.59
C LEU A 4 24.98 9.93 6.56
N LYS A 5 26.17 9.38 6.88
CA LYS A 5 27.29 9.23 5.99
C LYS A 5 27.22 7.86 5.31
N ALA A 6 27.34 7.80 3.99
CA ALA A 6 27.31 6.55 3.24
C ALA A 6 28.35 6.49 2.15
N LYS A 7 28.79 5.28 1.77
CA LYS A 7 29.68 5.05 0.62
C LYS A 7 28.97 5.39 -0.67
N TYR A 8 27.73 4.92 -0.81
CA TYR A 8 26.88 5.22 -1.95
C TYR A 8 25.51 5.68 -1.47
N ILE A 9 24.93 6.64 -2.18
CA ILE A 9 23.53 7.04 -2.03
C ILE A 9 22.85 6.82 -3.37
N LEU A 10 21.81 5.96 -3.41
CA LEU A 10 20.94 5.79 -4.56
C LEU A 10 19.75 6.72 -4.40
N THR A 11 19.57 7.66 -5.34
CA THR A 11 18.47 8.64 -5.24
C THR A 11 17.10 8.04 -5.51
N CYS A 12 17.04 7.00 -6.34
CA CYS A 12 15.80 6.35 -6.82
C CYS A 12 14.77 7.33 -7.40
N ASP A 13 15.21 8.51 -7.80
CA ASP A 13 14.44 9.48 -8.57
C ASP A 13 14.40 9.12 -10.08
N ASP A 14 13.93 10.04 -10.94
CA ASP A 14 13.85 9.80 -12.39
C ASP A 14 15.23 9.65 -13.02
N ASP A 15 16.25 10.32 -12.48
CA ASP A 15 17.63 10.29 -12.98
C ASP A 15 18.39 9.07 -12.44
N PHE A 16 17.94 8.48 -11.36
CA PHE A 16 18.56 7.34 -10.67
C PHE A 16 20.06 7.53 -10.46
N GLN A 17 20.43 8.61 -9.75
CA GLN A 17 21.82 8.92 -9.50
C GLN A 17 22.42 7.99 -8.44
N ILE A 18 23.70 7.71 -8.56
CA ILE A 18 24.53 7.04 -7.55
C ILE A 18 25.57 8.06 -7.09
N LEU A 19 25.36 8.61 -5.90
CA LEU A 19 26.26 9.59 -5.31
C LEU A 19 27.31 8.85 -4.45
N GLU A 20 28.59 9.09 -4.70
CA GLU A 20 29.68 8.43 -3.96
C GLU A 20 30.18 9.33 -2.83
N ASN A 21 30.42 8.75 -1.65
CA ASN A 21 31.02 9.40 -0.47
C ASN A 21 30.27 10.69 -0.06
N LYS A 22 28.95 10.72 -0.23
CA LYS A 22 28.09 11.83 0.21
C LYS A 22 27.38 11.49 1.50
N SER A 23 26.78 12.51 2.11
CA SER A 23 26.01 12.40 3.34
C SER A 23 24.63 13.05 3.17
N ILE A 24 23.67 12.58 3.93
CA ILE A 24 22.29 13.08 3.95
C ILE A 24 22.06 13.73 5.30
N VAL A 25 21.64 14.99 5.31
CA VAL A 25 21.12 15.68 6.52
C VAL A 25 19.62 15.57 6.51
N PHE A 26 19.08 15.11 7.62
CA PHE A 26 17.63 14.95 7.77
C PHE A 26 17.16 15.10 9.22
N ASP A 27 15.91 15.35 9.36
CA ASP A 27 15.11 15.13 10.55
C ASP A 27 13.92 14.27 10.13
N GLU A 28 12.70 14.77 10.16
CA GLU A 28 11.55 14.10 9.56
C GLU A 28 11.62 14.08 8.02
N LYS A 29 12.21 15.11 7.43
CA LYS A 29 12.44 15.26 5.99
C LYS A 29 13.93 15.40 5.69
N ILE A 30 14.28 15.05 4.45
CA ILE A 30 15.63 15.28 3.92
C ILE A 30 15.83 16.78 3.74
N VAL A 31 16.86 17.33 4.37
CA VAL A 31 17.17 18.76 4.41
C VAL A 31 18.27 19.12 3.42
N LYS A 32 19.35 18.31 3.38
CA LYS A 32 20.50 18.59 2.54
C LYS A 32 21.24 17.30 2.17
N ILE A 33 21.91 17.31 1.03
CA ILE A 33 22.81 16.24 0.57
C ILE A 33 24.11 16.91 0.14
N GLY A 34 25.26 16.42 0.61
CA GLY A 34 26.54 17.05 0.31
C GLY A 34 27.74 16.32 0.90
N ASP A 35 28.88 16.99 0.92
CA ASP A 35 30.12 16.47 1.48
C ASP A 35 30.08 16.47 3.02
N PHE A 36 30.50 15.35 3.63
CA PHE A 36 30.41 15.16 5.07
C PHE A 36 31.10 16.29 5.86
N SER A 37 32.31 16.70 5.43
CA SER A 37 33.07 17.75 6.09
C SER A 37 32.40 19.12 6.12
N GLU A 38 31.67 19.46 5.05
CA GLU A 38 30.88 20.71 4.97
C GLU A 38 29.62 20.62 5.84
N LEU A 39 28.91 19.47 5.75
CA LEU A 39 27.66 19.26 6.47
C LEU A 39 27.87 19.23 7.98
N VAL A 40 28.94 18.65 8.50
CA VAL A 40 29.27 18.65 9.94
C VAL A 40 29.56 20.07 10.45
N GLN A 41 30.19 20.93 9.64
CA GLN A 41 30.42 22.32 10.01
C GLN A 41 29.11 23.11 10.06
N GLU A 42 28.24 22.92 9.07
CA GLU A 42 26.95 23.62 8.98
C GLU A 42 25.93 23.13 10.03
N PHE A 43 25.95 21.84 10.33
CA PHE A 43 25.01 21.19 11.27
C PHE A 43 25.76 20.60 12.48
N SER A 44 26.56 21.43 13.15
CA SER A 44 27.51 21.01 14.20
C SER A 44 26.88 20.25 15.38
N ASN A 45 25.58 20.41 15.64
CA ASN A 45 24.83 19.72 16.70
C ASN A 45 24.06 18.48 16.18
N ALA A 46 24.26 18.05 14.94
CA ALA A 46 23.59 16.88 14.40
C ALA A 46 24.17 15.58 14.94
N GLU A 47 23.30 14.61 15.20
CA GLU A 47 23.69 13.23 15.51
C GLU A 47 24.24 12.56 14.26
N ILE A 48 25.43 11.94 14.36
CA ILE A 48 26.12 11.35 13.22
C ILE A 48 25.90 9.83 13.19
N PHE A 49 25.44 9.36 12.04
CA PHE A 49 25.32 7.94 11.70
C PHE A 49 26.37 7.62 10.63
N ASP A 50 27.49 7.01 11.03
CA ASP A 50 28.57 6.63 10.13
C ASP A 50 28.36 5.23 9.55
N TYR A 51 27.93 5.20 8.29
CA TYR A 51 27.78 4.01 7.45
C TYR A 51 28.60 4.17 6.17
N SER A 52 29.86 4.64 6.31
CA SER A 52 30.74 4.96 5.19
C SER A 52 31.17 3.76 4.33
N ASP A 53 30.81 2.55 4.74
CA ASP A 53 30.95 1.31 3.98
C ASP A 53 29.64 0.75 3.43
N CYS A 54 28.53 1.47 3.60
CA CYS A 54 27.18 1.04 3.25
C CYS A 54 26.56 1.86 2.10
N VAL A 55 25.42 1.38 1.64
CA VAL A 55 24.54 2.04 0.65
C VAL A 55 23.31 2.59 1.36
N ALA A 56 23.07 3.88 1.24
CA ALA A 56 21.81 4.51 1.62
C ALA A 56 20.90 4.65 0.40
N MET A 57 19.62 4.31 0.55
CA MET A 57 18.58 4.52 -0.47
C MET A 57 17.24 4.75 0.19
N PRO A 58 16.20 5.19 -0.55
CA PRO A 58 14.86 5.23 0.02
C PRO A 58 14.47 3.86 0.56
N GLY A 59 13.78 3.81 1.67
CA GLY A 59 13.22 2.57 2.18
C GLY A 59 12.27 1.92 1.17
N LEU A 60 12.24 0.59 1.17
CA LEU A 60 11.38 -0.16 0.27
C LEU A 60 9.89 0.03 0.63
N ILE A 61 9.03 -0.01 -0.37
CA ILE A 61 7.59 0.14 -0.24
C ILE A 61 6.90 -1.07 -0.86
N ASN A 62 6.30 -1.90 -0.02
CA ASN A 62 5.53 -3.07 -0.42
C ASN A 62 4.06 -2.65 -0.60
N THR A 63 3.61 -2.48 -1.83
CA THR A 63 2.32 -1.84 -2.09
C THR A 63 1.11 -2.75 -1.96
N HIS A 64 1.31 -4.04 -1.74
CA HIS A 64 0.21 -4.99 -1.62
C HIS A 64 0.61 -6.19 -0.76
N THR A 65 -0.01 -6.31 0.41
CA THR A 65 0.16 -7.42 1.36
C THR A 65 -1.18 -7.88 1.91
N HIS A 66 -1.22 -9.12 2.42
CA HIS A 66 -2.34 -9.71 3.15
C HIS A 66 -1.81 -10.35 4.43
N LEU A 67 -1.63 -9.56 5.49
CA LEU A 67 -1.08 -10.04 6.77
C LEU A 67 -2.04 -10.97 7.52
N GLU A 68 -3.33 -10.89 7.25
CA GLU A 68 -4.34 -11.80 7.79
C GLU A 68 -4.10 -13.27 7.38
N TYR A 69 -3.29 -13.50 6.33
CA TYR A 69 -2.86 -14.85 5.89
C TYR A 69 -1.41 -15.17 6.32
N SER A 70 -0.86 -14.48 7.32
CA SER A 70 0.51 -14.71 7.82
C SER A 70 0.73 -16.08 8.46
N ALA A 71 -0.32 -16.75 8.87
CA ALA A 71 -0.29 -18.13 9.39
C ALA A 71 -0.30 -19.18 8.27
N ASN A 72 0.44 -18.93 7.18
CA ASN A 72 0.48 -19.83 6.02
C ASN A 72 0.51 -21.29 6.40
N VAL A 73 -0.32 -22.09 5.75
CA VAL A 73 -0.43 -23.52 5.94
C VAL A 73 0.00 -24.27 4.68
N THR A 74 0.79 -25.31 4.85
CA THR A 74 1.38 -26.09 3.75
C THR A 74 0.36 -26.90 2.95
N ASN A 75 -0.89 -26.99 3.40
CA ASN A 75 -1.99 -27.68 2.73
C ASN A 75 -2.71 -26.82 1.67
N LEU A 76 -2.26 -25.56 1.43
CA LEU A 76 -2.77 -24.76 0.33
C LEU A 76 -2.29 -25.33 -1.01
N ALA A 77 -3.18 -25.34 -2.02
CA ALA A 77 -2.88 -25.83 -3.36
C ALA A 77 -2.21 -24.73 -4.19
N PHE A 78 -1.12 -25.06 -4.86
CA PHE A 78 -0.45 -24.17 -5.82
C PHE A 78 -0.53 -24.71 -7.25
N GLY A 79 -0.20 -23.89 -8.25
CA GLY A 79 -0.15 -24.26 -9.66
C GLY A 79 -1.44 -24.02 -10.46
N ASP A 80 -2.61 -23.89 -9.82
CA ASP A 80 -3.88 -23.52 -10.45
C ASP A 80 -4.67 -22.57 -9.54
N PHE A 81 -5.11 -21.44 -10.07
CA PHE A 81 -5.81 -20.39 -9.32
C PHE A 81 -7.10 -20.89 -8.63
N ILE A 82 -7.88 -21.74 -9.32
CA ILE A 82 -9.15 -22.23 -8.76
C ILE A 82 -8.91 -23.24 -7.64
N GLU A 83 -7.94 -24.13 -7.79
CA GLU A 83 -7.61 -25.09 -6.75
C GLU A 83 -7.01 -24.39 -5.52
N TRP A 84 -6.18 -23.37 -5.75
CA TRP A 84 -5.70 -22.51 -4.66
C TRP A 84 -6.87 -21.81 -3.94
N LEU A 85 -7.76 -21.15 -4.69
CA LEU A 85 -8.90 -20.43 -4.11
C LEU A 85 -9.82 -21.36 -3.29
N LYS A 86 -10.07 -22.58 -3.77
CA LYS A 86 -10.78 -23.61 -3.00
C LYS A 86 -10.06 -23.93 -1.70
N SER A 87 -8.74 -24.15 -1.75
CA SER A 87 -7.95 -24.50 -0.56
C SER A 87 -7.92 -23.34 0.45
N VAL A 88 -7.85 -22.08 0.02
CA VAL A 88 -7.96 -20.91 0.90
C VAL A 88 -9.32 -20.85 1.56
N ILE A 89 -10.41 -21.03 0.83
CA ILE A 89 -11.77 -21.02 1.37
C ILE A 89 -11.97 -22.13 2.40
N LEU A 90 -11.49 -23.33 2.12
CA LEU A 90 -11.58 -24.48 3.04
C LEU A 90 -10.80 -24.24 4.34
N ASN A 91 -9.65 -23.57 4.26
CA ASN A 91 -8.78 -23.30 5.42
C ASN A 91 -8.99 -21.90 6.03
N ARG A 92 -9.93 -21.11 5.50
CA ARG A 92 -10.11 -19.69 5.85
C ARG A 92 -10.23 -19.45 7.36
N ASN A 93 -11.06 -20.21 8.04
CA ASN A 93 -11.27 -20.03 9.47
C ASN A 93 -10.00 -20.35 10.29
N GLU A 94 -9.27 -21.39 9.91
CA GLU A 94 -8.01 -21.75 10.56
C GLU A 94 -6.93 -20.67 10.31
N LEU A 95 -6.81 -20.18 9.09
CA LEU A 95 -5.86 -19.11 8.74
C LEU A 95 -6.15 -17.83 9.53
N SER A 96 -7.41 -17.41 9.59
CA SER A 96 -7.84 -16.21 10.32
C SER A 96 -7.64 -16.35 11.84
N GLN A 97 -7.96 -17.51 12.44
CA GLN A 97 -7.77 -17.74 13.87
C GLN A 97 -6.29 -17.77 14.28
N LYS A 98 -5.41 -18.27 13.41
CA LYS A 98 -3.96 -18.31 13.64
C LYS A 98 -3.26 -16.97 13.39
N ALA A 99 -3.89 -16.04 12.70
CA ALA A 99 -3.37 -14.69 12.42
C ALA A 99 -3.53 -13.79 13.65
N THR A 100 -2.84 -14.13 14.75
CA THR A 100 -2.90 -13.34 15.98
C THR A 100 -2.16 -12.00 15.84
N THR A 101 -2.49 -11.04 16.71
CA THR A 101 -1.79 -9.75 16.75
C THR A 101 -0.28 -9.93 16.89
N GLU A 102 0.16 -10.89 17.71
CA GLU A 102 1.58 -11.18 17.96
C GLU A 102 2.26 -11.72 16.68
N LEU A 103 1.62 -12.64 15.95
CA LEU A 103 2.14 -13.16 14.70
C LEU A 103 2.25 -12.05 13.64
N ILE A 104 1.21 -11.24 13.50
CA ILE A 104 1.20 -10.13 12.53
C ILE A 104 2.27 -9.10 12.90
N SER A 105 2.39 -8.71 14.19
CA SER A 105 3.44 -7.80 14.65
C SER A 105 4.85 -8.34 14.37
N LYS A 106 5.06 -9.66 14.57
CA LYS A 106 6.32 -10.30 14.19
C LYS A 106 6.61 -10.17 12.69
N LYS A 107 5.59 -10.36 11.82
CA LYS A 107 5.74 -10.20 10.37
C LYS A 107 6.01 -8.75 9.97
N LEU A 108 5.39 -7.78 10.62
CA LEU A 108 5.68 -6.36 10.43
C LEU A 108 7.13 -6.02 10.78
N ASN A 109 7.66 -6.58 11.87
CA ASN A 109 9.07 -6.42 12.25
C ASN A 109 10.02 -7.07 11.22
N GLU A 110 9.73 -8.30 10.75
CA GLU A 110 10.51 -8.96 9.69
C GLU A 110 10.52 -8.11 8.40
N ILE A 111 9.38 -7.50 8.03
CA ILE A 111 9.27 -6.57 6.90
C ILE A 111 10.13 -5.33 7.13
N ARG A 112 10.08 -4.71 8.32
CA ARG A 112 10.91 -3.55 8.68
C ARG A 112 12.40 -3.88 8.64
N GLU A 113 12.82 -5.01 9.18
CA GLU A 113 14.22 -5.48 9.16
C GLU A 113 14.73 -5.67 7.73
N SER A 114 13.86 -5.94 6.75
CA SER A 114 14.25 -5.99 5.34
C SER A 114 14.60 -4.63 4.73
N GLY A 115 14.36 -3.52 5.45
CA GLY A 115 14.49 -2.16 4.94
C GLY A 115 13.22 -1.61 4.29
N THR A 116 12.08 -2.28 4.51
CA THR A 116 10.76 -1.81 4.05
C THR A 116 10.21 -0.80 5.06
N THR A 117 9.84 0.39 4.59
CA THR A 117 9.36 1.50 5.42
C THR A 117 7.86 1.72 5.34
N CYS A 118 7.22 1.14 4.32
CA CYS A 118 5.77 1.23 4.16
C CYS A 118 5.20 -0.02 3.51
N ILE A 119 3.99 -0.39 3.92
CA ILE A 119 3.17 -1.43 3.28
C ILE A 119 1.78 -0.90 2.90
N GLY A 120 1.19 -1.49 1.84
CA GLY A 120 -0.23 -1.43 1.54
C GLY A 120 -0.89 -2.72 1.99
N GLU A 121 -1.55 -2.71 3.15
CA GLU A 121 -2.18 -3.87 3.75
C GLU A 121 -3.64 -4.00 3.35
N ILE A 122 -4.05 -5.17 2.87
CA ILE A 122 -5.43 -5.49 2.51
C ILE A 122 -6.07 -6.26 3.65
N SER A 123 -6.99 -5.62 4.37
CA SER A 123 -7.68 -6.17 5.52
C SER A 123 -9.11 -6.57 5.17
N SER A 124 -9.38 -7.87 5.11
CA SER A 124 -10.71 -8.43 4.79
C SER A 124 -11.54 -8.66 6.06
N PHE A 125 -10.91 -8.97 7.20
CA PHE A 125 -11.57 -9.33 8.46
C PHE A 125 -11.32 -8.34 9.60
N GLY A 126 -10.27 -7.50 9.52
CA GLY A 126 -9.90 -6.51 10.52
C GLY A 126 -9.11 -7.07 11.71
N VAL A 127 -8.67 -8.33 11.67
CA VAL A 127 -7.88 -8.96 12.76
C VAL A 127 -6.47 -8.38 12.86
N ASP A 128 -5.98 -7.77 11.81
CA ASP A 128 -4.68 -7.13 11.64
C ASP A 128 -4.65 -5.66 12.10
N LEU A 129 -5.81 -5.01 12.28
CA LEU A 129 -5.92 -3.58 12.60
C LEU A 129 -5.04 -3.17 13.79
N LYS A 130 -5.10 -3.95 14.89
CA LYS A 130 -4.35 -3.62 16.10
C LYS A 130 -2.84 -3.69 15.90
N ALA A 131 -2.35 -4.70 15.17
CA ALA A 131 -0.94 -4.85 14.86
C ALA A 131 -0.46 -3.75 13.91
N CYS A 132 -1.24 -3.46 12.85
CA CYS A 132 -0.93 -2.43 11.87
C CYS A 132 -0.94 -1.01 12.46
N ALA A 133 -1.87 -0.72 13.38
CA ALA A 133 -1.95 0.57 14.06
C ALA A 133 -0.75 0.84 14.99
N ASN A 134 -0.12 -0.22 15.51
CA ASN A 134 1.04 -0.12 16.41
C ASN A 134 2.37 -0.46 15.70
N ALA A 135 2.36 -0.52 14.38
CA ALA A 135 3.57 -0.85 13.63
C ALA A 135 4.61 0.27 13.64
N ASP A 136 5.88 -0.10 13.66
CA ASP A 136 6.99 0.86 13.52
C ASP A 136 7.27 1.25 12.05
N ILE A 137 6.46 0.75 11.10
CA ILE A 137 6.48 1.16 9.69
C ILE A 137 5.19 1.88 9.32
N ARG A 138 5.17 2.56 8.16
CA ARG A 138 3.92 3.13 7.63
C ARG A 138 3.02 2.03 7.11
N VAL A 139 1.73 2.14 7.38
CA VAL A 139 0.72 1.23 6.87
C VAL A 139 -0.38 2.02 6.18
N VAL A 140 -0.55 1.81 4.88
CA VAL A 140 -1.77 2.19 4.16
C VAL A 140 -2.72 1.02 4.28
N PHE A 141 -3.76 1.19 5.10
CA PHE A 141 -4.64 0.12 5.55
C PHE A 141 -5.92 0.11 4.72
N PHE A 142 -5.98 -0.80 3.76
CA PHE A 142 -7.10 -0.96 2.83
C PHE A 142 -8.19 -1.82 3.45
N ASN A 143 -9.25 -1.20 3.95
CA ASN A 143 -10.45 -1.92 4.41
C ASN A 143 -11.15 -2.54 3.20
N GLU A 144 -11.23 -3.86 3.15
CA GLU A 144 -11.72 -4.57 1.99
C GLU A 144 -13.21 -4.84 2.06
N ILE A 145 -13.92 -4.58 0.94
CA ILE A 145 -15.32 -4.93 0.75
C ILE A 145 -15.46 -6.03 -0.31
N LEU A 146 -16.24 -7.05 0.02
CA LEU A 146 -16.56 -8.18 -0.86
C LEU A 146 -17.95 -8.74 -0.55
N GLY A 147 -18.50 -9.51 -1.52
CA GLY A 147 -19.79 -10.18 -1.43
C GLY A 147 -20.60 -10.03 -2.71
N THR A 148 -21.16 -11.13 -3.22
CA THR A 148 -21.96 -11.15 -4.45
C THR A 148 -23.40 -11.57 -4.20
N ASN A 149 -23.72 -12.08 -3.01
CA ASN A 149 -25.07 -12.55 -2.68
C ASN A 149 -25.95 -11.34 -2.32
N GLU A 150 -27.00 -11.13 -3.10
CA GLU A 150 -27.94 -10.01 -2.94
C GLU A 150 -28.61 -9.97 -1.56
N THR A 151 -28.87 -11.14 -0.95
CA THR A 151 -29.49 -11.21 0.39
C THR A 151 -28.58 -10.71 1.53
N ASN A 152 -27.28 -10.66 1.29
CA ASN A 152 -26.27 -10.31 2.31
C ASN A 152 -25.65 -8.93 2.07
N LEU A 153 -26.06 -8.18 1.04
CA LEU A 153 -25.40 -6.92 0.67
C LEU A 153 -25.38 -5.92 1.83
N LYS A 154 -26.54 -5.75 2.51
CA LYS A 154 -26.62 -4.83 3.65
C LYS A 154 -25.63 -5.25 4.76
N ALA A 155 -25.68 -6.50 5.18
CA ALA A 155 -24.79 -7.00 6.24
C ALA A 155 -23.29 -6.87 5.86
N ASN A 156 -22.94 -7.16 4.60
CA ASN A 156 -21.58 -7.00 4.12
C ASN A 156 -21.13 -5.54 4.11
N PHE A 157 -22.03 -4.62 3.76
CA PHE A 157 -21.73 -3.19 3.78
C PHE A 157 -21.62 -2.65 5.21
N ASP A 158 -22.52 -3.04 6.11
CA ASP A 158 -22.50 -2.65 7.53
C ASP A 158 -21.18 -3.10 8.19
N ASN A 159 -20.76 -4.36 7.98
CA ASN A 159 -19.49 -4.90 8.48
C ASN A 159 -18.26 -4.17 7.88
N PHE A 160 -18.31 -3.81 6.61
CA PHE A 160 -17.27 -2.99 5.98
C PHE A 160 -17.19 -1.60 6.62
N LEU A 161 -18.33 -0.94 6.83
CA LEU A 161 -18.39 0.38 7.49
C LEU A 161 -17.87 0.36 8.91
N GLU A 162 -18.17 -0.71 9.67
CA GLU A 162 -17.65 -0.88 11.02
C GLU A 162 -16.12 -0.91 11.02
N ARG A 163 -15.49 -1.72 10.15
CA ARG A 163 -14.03 -1.80 10.01
C ARG A 163 -13.43 -0.49 9.52
N LEU A 164 -14.03 0.13 8.50
CA LEU A 164 -13.56 1.43 7.99
C LEU A 164 -13.62 2.51 9.08
N ASN A 165 -14.71 2.58 9.85
CA ASN A 165 -14.84 3.51 10.96
C ASN A 165 -13.81 3.25 12.06
N ALA A 166 -13.54 1.98 12.40
CA ALA A 166 -12.51 1.62 13.37
C ALA A 166 -11.13 2.12 12.92
N SER A 167 -10.77 1.91 11.65
CA SER A 167 -9.49 2.37 11.09
C SER A 167 -9.40 3.91 11.01
N LEU A 168 -10.47 4.60 10.61
CA LEU A 168 -10.53 6.07 10.60
C LEU A 168 -10.38 6.66 12.02
N ASN A 169 -11.00 6.04 13.02
CA ASN A 169 -10.88 6.47 14.41
C ASN A 169 -9.47 6.23 14.96
N THR A 170 -8.81 5.15 14.57
CA THR A 170 -7.41 4.87 14.90
C THR A 170 -6.50 5.96 14.36
N ALA A 171 -6.63 6.32 13.08
CA ALA A 171 -5.84 7.40 12.46
C ALA A 171 -6.09 8.78 13.09
N LYS A 172 -7.30 9.04 13.60
CA LYS A 172 -7.62 10.30 14.32
C LYS A 172 -6.92 10.36 15.68
N LYS A 173 -6.84 9.25 16.41
CA LYS A 173 -6.13 9.18 17.70
C LYS A 173 -4.64 9.47 17.52
N GLU A 174 -3.99 8.87 16.52
CA GLU A 174 -2.59 9.15 16.20
C GLU A 174 -2.34 10.67 15.98
N LYS A 175 -3.23 11.36 15.26
CA LYS A 175 -3.13 12.82 15.05
C LYS A 175 -3.32 13.64 16.33
N ILE A 176 -4.11 13.17 17.28
CA ILE A 176 -4.34 13.85 18.58
C ILE A 176 -3.13 13.64 19.48
N ASP A 177 -2.58 12.44 19.56
CA ASP A 177 -1.41 12.12 20.38
C ASP A 177 -0.18 12.92 19.94
N VAL A 178 0.03 13.08 18.64
CA VAL A 178 1.11 13.94 18.08
C VAL A 178 0.93 15.43 18.49
N LYS A 179 -0.29 15.92 18.64
CA LYS A 179 -0.54 17.30 19.14
C LYS A 179 -0.26 17.43 20.63
N PHE A 180 -0.53 16.39 21.41
CA PHE A 180 -0.24 16.38 22.86
C PHE A 180 1.26 16.37 23.14
N ASP A 181 2.03 15.55 22.44
CA ASP A 181 3.48 15.48 22.59
C ASP A 181 4.19 16.78 22.21
N ALA A 182 3.74 17.46 21.15
CA ALA A 182 4.29 18.77 20.77
C ALA A 182 4.04 19.87 21.82
N ASN A 183 2.94 19.79 22.57
CA ASN A 183 2.65 20.72 23.65
C ASN A 183 3.34 20.32 24.97
N PHE A 184 3.62 19.05 25.22
CA PHE A 184 4.24 18.57 26.44
C PHE A 184 5.72 18.94 26.50
N ASN A 185 6.44 18.88 25.40
CA ASN A 185 7.85 19.29 25.32
C ASN A 185 8.09 20.81 25.45
N ALA A 186 7.05 21.61 25.28
CA ALA A 186 7.14 23.06 25.47
C ALA A 186 6.87 23.55 26.93
N GLN A 187 6.40 22.68 27.83
CA GLN A 187 6.01 23.04 29.21
C GLN A 187 6.80 22.36 30.32
N THR A 188 7.81 21.54 30.03
CA THR A 188 8.60 20.82 31.05
C THR A 188 9.79 21.62 31.59
N THR A 189 9.63 22.93 31.73
CA THR A 189 10.44 23.71 32.67
C THR A 189 9.54 24.50 33.55
N LEU A 190 8.84 23.85 34.50
CA LEU A 190 8.42 24.49 35.80
C LEU A 190 7.61 23.50 36.68
N THR A 191 8.24 23.17 37.80
CA THR A 191 7.71 22.86 39.16
C THR A 191 6.75 21.66 39.34
N THR A 192 7.28 20.71 40.10
CA THR A 192 6.55 19.73 40.90
C THR A 192 5.61 20.36 41.89
N ASP A 193 4.30 20.10 41.78
CA ASP A 193 3.42 20.18 42.94
C ASP A 193 2.39 19.05 42.93
N LYS A 194 2.33 18.34 44.07
CA LYS A 194 1.45 17.20 44.32
C LYS A 194 0.10 17.72 44.81
N ASN A 195 -0.97 17.19 44.23
CA ASN A 195 -2.39 17.22 44.62
C ASN A 195 -3.31 18.04 43.71
N ALA A 196 -3.91 17.37 42.72
CA ALA A 196 -5.20 17.76 42.17
C ALA A 196 -6.01 16.53 41.78
N LYS A 197 -7.18 16.40 42.41
CA LYS A 197 -8.20 15.37 42.08
C LYS A 197 -8.80 15.65 40.70
N PHE A 198 -8.75 14.66 39.83
CA PHE A 198 -9.39 14.71 38.49
C PHE A 198 -10.90 14.55 38.63
N ASN A 199 -11.65 15.59 38.25
CA ASN A 199 -13.06 15.47 37.84
C ASN A 199 -13.11 15.42 36.31
N ALA A 200 -13.65 14.33 35.78
CA ALA A 200 -13.83 14.14 34.34
C ALA A 200 -14.85 15.15 33.77
N PRO A 201 -14.57 15.85 32.67
CA PRO A 201 -15.56 16.69 32.01
C PRO A 201 -16.52 15.84 31.17
N LYS A 202 -17.81 16.13 31.32
CA LYS A 202 -18.91 15.53 30.54
C LYS A 202 -18.71 15.81 29.05
N SER A 203 -18.82 14.78 28.23
CA SER A 203 -18.72 14.84 26.77
C SER A 203 -19.80 15.76 26.17
N ASN A 204 -19.39 16.82 25.50
CA ASN A 204 -20.22 17.56 24.58
C ASN A 204 -20.20 16.86 23.21
N THR A 205 -21.20 16.01 22.98
CA THR A 205 -21.53 15.41 21.68
C THR A 205 -22.13 16.47 20.77
N LYS A 206 -21.33 17.12 19.95
CA LYS A 206 -21.78 17.79 18.70
C LYS A 206 -20.61 17.96 17.72
N GLN A 207 -20.21 16.86 17.11
CA GLN A 207 -19.64 16.80 15.76
C GLN A 207 -19.80 15.35 15.30
N THR A 208 -21.05 15.00 14.94
CA THR A 208 -21.30 13.79 14.13
C THR A 208 -20.59 14.02 12.81
N SER A 209 -19.66 13.13 12.50
CA SER A 209 -18.94 13.11 11.23
C SER A 209 -19.95 13.12 10.06
N ASN A 210 -19.56 13.65 8.90
CA ASN A 210 -20.38 13.59 7.68
C ASN A 210 -20.85 12.16 7.35
N LEU A 211 -20.09 11.17 7.76
CA LEU A 211 -20.40 9.74 7.62
C LEU A 211 -21.69 9.32 8.35
N SER A 212 -21.99 9.89 9.55
CA SER A 212 -23.24 9.56 10.27
C SER A 212 -24.47 10.16 9.58
N LYS A 213 -24.31 11.34 8.93
CA LYS A 213 -25.38 11.93 8.10
C LYS A 213 -25.64 11.15 6.82
N PHE A 214 -24.58 10.51 6.27
CA PHE A 214 -24.69 9.64 5.12
C PHE A 214 -25.51 8.37 5.42
N LEU A 215 -25.33 7.78 6.60
CA LEU A 215 -26.03 6.56 7.01
C LEU A 215 -27.56 6.78 7.19
N THR A 216 -27.98 7.96 7.65
CA THR A 216 -29.41 8.29 7.81
C THR A 216 -30.15 8.53 6.49
N ASN A 217 -29.42 8.88 5.41
CA ASN A 217 -30.02 9.14 4.09
C ASN A 217 -30.11 7.91 3.17
N LEU A 218 -29.57 6.73 3.59
CA LEU A 218 -29.61 5.50 2.78
C LEU A 218 -30.95 4.75 2.85
N ASP A 219 -31.76 5.02 3.88
CA ASP A 219 -33.06 4.33 4.09
C ASP A 219 -34.23 4.93 3.28
N GLU A 220 -34.05 6.09 2.62
CA GLU A 220 -35.19 6.81 2.03
C GLU A 220 -35.32 6.80 0.51
N ASN A 221 -34.38 6.22 -0.29
CA ASN A 221 -34.56 6.18 -1.76
C ASN A 221 -34.00 4.92 -2.41
N PRO A 222 -34.85 4.02 -2.92
CA PRO A 222 -34.41 2.99 -3.88
C PRO A 222 -34.09 3.66 -5.22
N VAL A 223 -32.85 3.62 -5.66
CA VAL A 223 -32.43 4.14 -6.97
C VAL A 223 -33.07 3.28 -8.07
N GLN A 224 -34.01 3.83 -8.79
CA GLN A 224 -34.50 3.28 -10.04
C GLN A 224 -33.41 3.32 -11.10
N ASN A 225 -33.17 2.17 -11.71
CA ASN A 225 -32.27 2.00 -12.85
C ASN A 225 -32.91 2.61 -14.10
N ASP A 226 -32.53 3.82 -14.47
CA ASP A 226 -32.62 4.32 -15.84
C ASP A 226 -31.67 5.52 -16.01
N ALA A 227 -30.44 5.25 -16.41
CA ALA A 227 -29.55 6.27 -16.93
C ALA A 227 -28.67 5.71 -18.06
N ASN A 228 -28.97 6.16 -19.25
CA ASN A 228 -28.23 5.97 -20.48
C ASN A 228 -26.79 6.56 -20.34
N PRO A 229 -25.72 5.84 -20.70
CA PRO A 229 -24.32 6.25 -20.44
C PRO A 229 -23.77 7.40 -21.31
N SER A 230 -24.58 8.06 -22.11
CA SER A 230 -24.08 8.99 -23.14
C SER A 230 -24.21 10.50 -22.83
N GLN A 231 -24.58 10.90 -21.63
CA GLN A 231 -24.65 12.33 -21.26
C GLN A 231 -24.09 12.63 -19.88
N ILE A 232 -22.78 12.47 -19.69
CA ILE A 232 -22.04 13.19 -18.64
C ILE A 232 -20.68 13.57 -19.23
N SER A 233 -20.70 14.63 -20.05
CA SER A 233 -19.53 15.44 -20.37
C SER A 233 -19.91 16.86 -20.05
N ALA A 234 -19.16 17.47 -19.21
CA ALA A 234 -18.93 18.89 -18.96
C ALA A 234 -19.24 19.35 -17.53
N ASP A 235 -18.28 20.10 -17.00
CA ASP A 235 -18.26 20.95 -15.82
C ASP A 235 -17.98 20.30 -14.46
N PHE A 236 -16.71 19.91 -14.27
CA PHE A 236 -16.03 20.02 -12.98
C PHE A 236 -14.63 20.63 -13.18
N SER A 237 -14.61 21.93 -13.41
CA SER A 237 -13.43 22.75 -13.20
C SER A 237 -13.61 23.55 -11.92
N THR A 238 -12.57 23.54 -11.09
CA THR A 238 -12.30 24.45 -9.96
C THR A 238 -13.21 24.35 -8.74
N GLN A 239 -12.66 23.68 -7.72
CA GLN A 239 -12.59 24.07 -6.30
C GLN A 239 -12.54 22.82 -5.41
N ASN A 240 -11.34 22.38 -5.07
CA ASN A 240 -11.05 21.61 -3.84
C ASN A 240 -9.56 21.21 -3.75
N ASP A 241 -8.66 22.17 -3.98
CA ASP A 241 -7.23 21.99 -3.65
C ASP A 241 -6.91 22.26 -2.17
N ASP A 242 -7.91 22.59 -1.33
CA ASP A 242 -7.67 23.17 0.00
C ASP A 242 -7.90 22.26 1.20
N ILE A 243 -8.22 20.98 1.06
CA ILE A 243 -8.46 20.11 2.24
C ILE A 243 -7.18 19.45 2.76
N TYR A 244 -6.12 19.35 1.95
CA TYR A 244 -4.80 18.87 2.39
C TYR A 244 -3.79 19.99 2.71
N SER A 245 -4.15 21.27 2.55
CA SER A 245 -3.29 22.42 2.87
C SER A 245 -3.49 23.02 4.25
N ALA A 246 -4.31 22.43 5.11
CA ALA A 246 -4.46 22.87 6.48
C ALA A 246 -3.22 22.51 7.31
N HIS A 247 -2.29 23.42 7.34
CA HIS A 247 -1.13 23.53 8.21
C HIS A 247 -1.44 23.16 9.65
N SER A 248 -0.79 22.09 10.16
CA SER A 248 -0.20 22.04 11.50
C SER A 248 0.17 20.61 11.91
N SER A 249 1.29 20.23 11.70
CA SER A 249 2.30 19.23 12.04
C SER A 249 2.87 18.66 10.76
N ASN A 250 4.18 18.81 10.59
CA ASN A 250 4.92 18.34 9.41
C ASN A 250 4.98 16.81 9.30
N LYS A 251 4.36 16.06 10.22
CA LYS A 251 4.44 14.60 10.27
C LYS A 251 3.40 13.95 9.39
N GLN A 252 3.85 13.18 8.39
CA GLN A 252 2.95 12.26 7.70
C GLN A 252 2.55 11.13 8.67
N PRO A 253 1.23 10.80 8.77
CA PRO A 253 0.78 9.75 9.68
C PRO A 253 1.41 8.41 9.33
N LYS A 254 1.67 7.58 10.34
CA LYS A 254 2.15 6.21 10.15
C LYS A 254 1.03 5.27 9.69
N PHE A 255 -0.20 5.48 10.17
CA PHE A 255 -1.38 4.68 9.82
C PHE A 255 -2.35 5.48 8.96
N ILE A 256 -2.64 5.00 7.75
CA ILE A 256 -3.42 5.70 6.72
C ILE A 256 -4.56 4.81 6.24
N PRO A 257 -5.83 5.06 6.64
CA PRO A 257 -6.97 4.31 6.16
C PRO A 257 -7.21 4.48 4.67
N ALA A 258 -7.61 3.38 4.01
CA ALA A 258 -7.91 3.31 2.58
C ALA A 258 -9.03 2.27 2.35
N ILE A 259 -9.48 2.10 1.12
CA ILE A 259 -10.55 1.16 0.75
C ILE A 259 -10.05 0.17 -0.30
N SER A 260 -10.37 -1.13 -0.14
CA SER A 260 -10.19 -2.15 -1.16
C SER A 260 -11.54 -2.64 -1.69
N ILE A 261 -11.72 -2.60 -3.01
CA ILE A 261 -12.79 -3.34 -3.71
C ILE A 261 -12.17 -4.67 -4.12
N HIS A 262 -12.52 -5.78 -3.46
CA HIS A 262 -11.77 -7.02 -3.63
C HIS A 262 -11.51 -7.35 -5.11
N SER A 263 -12.54 -7.67 -5.90
CA SER A 263 -12.37 -8.00 -7.33
C SER A 263 -13.71 -7.98 -8.08
N PRO A 264 -13.71 -7.97 -9.44
CA PRO A 264 -14.96 -7.98 -10.21
C PRO A 264 -15.74 -9.29 -10.13
N TYR A 265 -15.14 -10.38 -9.65
CA TYR A 265 -15.86 -11.66 -9.51
C TYR A 265 -16.42 -11.89 -8.09
N SER A 266 -16.04 -11.07 -7.12
CA SER A 266 -16.38 -11.28 -5.71
C SER A 266 -17.05 -10.08 -5.05
N THR A 267 -17.20 -8.94 -5.73
CA THR A 267 -17.85 -7.75 -5.17
C THR A 267 -19.07 -7.36 -6.02
N HIS A 268 -20.23 -7.24 -5.39
CA HIS A 268 -21.46 -6.81 -6.07
C HIS A 268 -21.36 -5.33 -6.48
N PRO A 269 -21.93 -4.91 -7.65
CA PRO A 269 -21.89 -3.53 -8.11
C PRO A 269 -22.38 -2.51 -7.08
N ASN A 270 -23.46 -2.79 -6.37
CA ASN A 270 -23.99 -1.90 -5.35
C ASN A 270 -22.99 -1.65 -4.20
N LEU A 271 -22.30 -2.70 -3.74
CA LEU A 271 -21.28 -2.57 -2.70
C LEU A 271 -20.10 -1.73 -3.19
N ALA A 272 -19.62 -2.03 -4.41
CA ALA A 272 -18.53 -1.29 -5.01
C ALA A 272 -18.87 0.19 -5.22
N HIS A 273 -20.06 0.52 -5.74
CA HIS A 273 -20.48 1.91 -5.92
C HIS A 273 -20.58 2.68 -4.59
N GLN A 274 -21.14 2.07 -3.55
CA GLN A 274 -21.26 2.71 -2.23
C GLN A 274 -19.86 2.96 -1.63
N ALA A 275 -18.96 1.98 -1.66
CA ALA A 275 -17.60 2.13 -1.16
C ALA A 275 -16.79 3.16 -1.97
N LEU A 276 -16.94 3.19 -3.30
CA LEU A 276 -16.29 4.20 -4.15
C LEU A 276 -16.88 5.60 -3.96
N LYS A 277 -18.15 5.73 -3.59
CA LYS A 277 -18.75 7.02 -3.20
C LYS A 277 -18.04 7.55 -1.94
N ILE A 278 -17.89 6.72 -0.91
CA ILE A 278 -17.15 7.09 0.31
C ILE A 278 -15.70 7.47 -0.04
N ALA A 279 -15.05 6.68 -0.90
CA ALA A 279 -13.67 6.97 -1.31
C ALA A 279 -13.53 8.36 -1.96
N ARG A 280 -14.50 8.79 -2.78
CA ARG A 280 -14.50 10.12 -3.38
C ARG A 280 -14.77 11.23 -2.35
N GLU A 281 -15.76 11.03 -1.48
CA GLU A 281 -16.17 12.02 -0.48
C GLU A 281 -15.10 12.25 0.59
N GLU A 282 -14.41 11.18 1.02
CA GLU A 282 -13.37 11.22 2.03
C GLU A 282 -11.94 11.30 1.43
N ASN A 283 -11.83 11.39 0.10
CA ASN A 283 -10.56 11.38 -0.64
C ASN A 283 -9.61 10.23 -0.25
N LEU A 284 -10.18 9.01 -0.12
CA LEU A 284 -9.43 7.83 0.25
C LEU A 284 -8.83 7.15 -0.98
N LEU A 285 -7.60 6.62 -0.81
CA LEU A 285 -6.97 5.76 -1.80
C LEU A 285 -7.77 4.46 -1.94
N VAL A 286 -7.83 3.94 -3.17
CA VAL A 286 -8.53 2.69 -3.47
C VAL A 286 -7.56 1.63 -3.99
N SER A 287 -7.80 0.36 -3.65
CA SER A 287 -7.14 -0.78 -4.31
C SER A 287 -8.16 -1.79 -4.82
N THR A 288 -7.75 -2.63 -5.78
CA THR A 288 -8.56 -3.74 -6.28
C THR A 288 -7.71 -4.78 -6.99
N HIS A 289 -8.03 -6.07 -6.83
CA HIS A 289 -7.50 -7.14 -7.69
C HIS A 289 -8.19 -7.11 -9.04
N PHE A 290 -7.43 -7.17 -10.11
CA PHE A 290 -8.00 -7.08 -11.45
C PHE A 290 -7.26 -7.95 -12.47
N LEU A 291 -8.00 -8.82 -13.14
CA LEU A 291 -7.50 -9.70 -14.20
C LEU A 291 -6.24 -10.47 -13.80
N GLU A 292 -6.28 -11.05 -12.61
CA GLU A 292 -5.21 -11.86 -12.06
C GLU A 292 -5.09 -13.21 -12.79
N SER A 293 -6.24 -13.83 -13.12
CA SER A 293 -6.26 -15.15 -13.72
C SER A 293 -6.92 -15.20 -15.11
N ILE A 294 -6.52 -16.20 -15.92
CA ILE A 294 -7.20 -16.49 -17.18
C ILE A 294 -8.67 -16.89 -16.96
N HIS A 295 -8.99 -17.43 -15.78
CA HIS A 295 -10.33 -17.85 -15.42
C HIS A 295 -11.23 -16.65 -15.16
N GLU A 296 -10.74 -15.62 -14.44
CA GLU A 296 -11.41 -14.34 -14.28
C GLU A 296 -11.68 -13.66 -15.61
N LYS A 297 -10.67 -13.60 -16.48
CA LYS A 297 -10.83 -13.04 -17.82
C LYS A 297 -11.92 -13.72 -18.64
N LYS A 298 -11.98 -15.08 -18.63
CA LYS A 298 -13.02 -15.85 -19.34
C LYS A 298 -14.39 -15.61 -18.71
N TRP A 299 -14.46 -15.54 -17.37
CA TRP A 299 -15.67 -15.24 -16.64
C TRP A 299 -16.23 -13.87 -17.03
N LEU A 300 -15.47 -12.80 -16.89
CA LEU A 300 -15.91 -11.44 -17.22
C LEU A 300 -16.28 -11.26 -18.72
N LYS A 301 -15.71 -12.06 -19.61
CA LYS A 301 -15.98 -11.97 -21.04
C LYS A 301 -17.22 -12.74 -21.48
N LYS A 302 -17.46 -13.94 -20.91
CA LYS A 302 -18.46 -14.89 -21.43
C LYS A 302 -19.26 -15.63 -20.36
N GLY A 303 -19.03 -15.39 -19.06
CA GLY A 303 -19.64 -16.17 -17.98
C GLY A 303 -19.29 -17.66 -18.02
N SER A 304 -18.07 -18.01 -18.46
CA SER A 304 -17.70 -19.41 -18.76
C SER A 304 -16.34 -19.78 -18.16
N GLY A 305 -15.99 -21.07 -18.26
CA GLY A 305 -14.73 -21.62 -17.79
C GLY A 305 -14.79 -22.11 -16.36
N LYS A 306 -13.62 -22.38 -15.74
CA LYS A 306 -13.55 -22.94 -14.39
C LYS A 306 -14.25 -22.05 -13.34
N PHE A 307 -14.29 -20.71 -13.50
CA PHE A 307 -15.05 -19.84 -12.61
C PHE A 307 -16.56 -20.08 -12.67
N ALA A 308 -17.11 -20.37 -13.83
CA ALA A 308 -18.54 -20.68 -13.93
C ALA A 308 -18.91 -21.91 -13.10
N TYR A 309 -18.12 -22.97 -13.17
CA TYR A 309 -18.32 -24.16 -12.33
C TYR A 309 -18.10 -23.87 -10.85
N PHE A 310 -17.02 -23.16 -10.52
CA PHE A 310 -16.68 -22.84 -9.15
C PHE A 310 -17.75 -21.95 -8.49
N LEU A 311 -18.12 -20.83 -9.10
CA LEU A 311 -19.13 -19.93 -8.56
C LEU A 311 -20.55 -20.55 -8.60
N GLY A 312 -20.83 -21.36 -9.64
CA GLY A 312 -22.07 -22.11 -9.78
C GLY A 312 -22.29 -23.15 -8.68
N SER A 313 -21.21 -23.68 -8.06
CA SER A 313 -21.34 -24.57 -6.89
C SER A 313 -21.84 -23.88 -5.63
N PHE A 314 -21.67 -22.56 -5.50
CA PHE A 314 -22.20 -21.76 -4.39
C PHE A 314 -23.53 -21.08 -4.73
N ASN A 315 -23.69 -20.70 -5.99
CA ASN A 315 -24.91 -20.04 -6.49
C ASN A 315 -25.21 -20.54 -7.91
N PRO A 316 -26.24 -21.40 -8.10
CA PRO A 316 -26.62 -21.91 -9.42
C PRO A 316 -26.94 -20.81 -10.45
N ASN A 317 -27.32 -19.61 -9.98
CA ASN A 317 -27.60 -18.45 -10.81
C ASN A 317 -26.39 -17.51 -10.98
N ALA A 318 -25.18 -17.97 -10.63
CA ALA A 318 -23.98 -17.14 -10.75
C ALA A 318 -23.77 -16.68 -12.19
N ARG A 319 -23.59 -15.39 -12.36
CA ARG A 319 -23.32 -14.72 -13.64
C ARG A 319 -22.31 -13.59 -13.44
N PRO A 320 -21.57 -13.19 -14.49
CA PRO A 320 -20.72 -12.00 -14.39
C PRO A 320 -21.59 -10.77 -14.10
N LEU A 321 -21.22 -10.03 -13.05
CA LEU A 321 -21.87 -8.77 -12.69
C LEU A 321 -21.23 -7.57 -13.40
N TYR A 322 -20.07 -7.78 -14.01
CA TYR A 322 -19.30 -6.78 -14.76
C TYR A 322 -18.76 -7.35 -16.05
N THR A 323 -18.50 -6.46 -16.99
CA THR A 323 -17.48 -6.64 -18.01
C THR A 323 -16.15 -6.05 -17.52
N GLN A 324 -15.03 -6.36 -18.18
CA GLN A 324 -13.75 -5.74 -17.87
C GLN A 324 -13.82 -4.18 -17.95
N ASN A 325 -14.55 -3.67 -18.95
CA ASN A 325 -14.68 -2.25 -19.18
C ASN A 325 -15.58 -1.55 -18.16
N SER A 326 -16.73 -2.14 -17.83
CA SER A 326 -17.64 -1.54 -16.84
C SER A 326 -17.01 -1.51 -15.45
N PHE A 327 -16.24 -2.55 -15.07
CA PHE A 327 -15.51 -2.55 -13.80
C PHE A 327 -14.45 -1.44 -13.77
N LEU A 328 -13.58 -1.38 -14.80
CA LEU A 328 -12.54 -0.35 -14.85
C LEU A 328 -13.11 1.08 -14.86
N ALA A 329 -14.23 1.30 -15.54
CA ALA A 329 -14.86 2.61 -15.63
C ALA A 329 -15.35 3.17 -14.28
N MET A 330 -15.64 2.30 -13.30
CA MET A 330 -16.08 2.73 -11.96
C MET A 330 -14.99 3.53 -11.21
N PHE A 331 -13.72 3.32 -11.54
CA PHE A 331 -12.57 3.96 -10.90
C PHE A 331 -12.12 5.24 -11.60
N ALA A 332 -12.88 5.73 -12.58
CA ALA A 332 -12.54 6.97 -13.28
C ALA A 332 -12.41 8.15 -12.30
N GLY A 333 -11.28 8.87 -12.35
CA GLY A 333 -10.97 10.01 -11.49
C GLY A 333 -10.67 9.67 -10.03
N ILE A 334 -10.56 8.38 -9.68
CA ILE A 334 -10.20 7.93 -8.33
C ILE A 334 -8.76 7.39 -8.34
N LYS A 335 -7.93 7.84 -7.41
CA LYS A 335 -6.60 7.27 -7.24
C LYS A 335 -6.70 5.81 -6.83
N THR A 336 -6.27 4.91 -7.72
CA THR A 336 -6.50 3.46 -7.57
C THR A 336 -5.27 2.66 -7.90
N LEU A 337 -4.94 1.74 -6.99
CA LEU A 337 -3.93 0.71 -7.16
C LEU A 337 -4.60 -0.58 -7.65
N PHE A 338 -4.38 -0.94 -8.89
CA PHE A 338 -4.84 -2.20 -9.47
C PHE A 338 -3.78 -3.28 -9.24
N THR A 339 -4.14 -4.37 -8.58
CA THR A 339 -3.20 -5.46 -8.31
C THR A 339 -3.28 -6.52 -9.40
N HIS A 340 -2.12 -7.11 -9.72
CA HIS A 340 -1.85 -8.14 -10.74
C HIS A 340 -1.97 -7.65 -12.17
N CYS A 341 -3.16 -7.41 -12.71
CA CYS A 341 -3.42 -6.96 -14.09
C CYS A 341 -2.77 -7.85 -15.18
N VAL A 342 -2.48 -9.11 -14.86
CA VAL A 342 -1.67 -10.03 -15.69
C VAL A 342 -2.34 -10.34 -17.03
N PHE A 343 -3.68 -10.37 -17.05
CA PHE A 343 -4.47 -10.68 -18.25
C PHE A 343 -5.13 -9.44 -18.88
N VAL A 344 -4.73 -8.24 -18.49
CA VAL A 344 -5.11 -7.00 -19.17
C VAL A 344 -4.53 -7.00 -20.59
N GLU A 345 -5.37 -6.80 -21.59
CA GLU A 345 -4.96 -6.76 -23.01
C GLU A 345 -4.68 -5.32 -23.45
N ASN A 346 -5.48 -4.38 -23.00
CA ASN A 346 -5.42 -2.97 -23.39
C ASN A 346 -5.27 -2.04 -22.17
N PHE A 347 -4.04 -1.63 -21.90
CA PHE A 347 -3.71 -0.69 -20.83
C PHE A 347 -4.05 0.78 -21.17
N ALA A 348 -4.35 1.11 -22.43
CA ALA A 348 -4.75 2.48 -22.81
C ALA A 348 -6.10 2.92 -22.21
N LYS A 349 -6.84 1.99 -21.58
CA LYS A 349 -8.09 2.29 -20.87
C LYS A 349 -7.88 2.74 -19.42
N PHE A 350 -6.67 2.59 -18.89
CA PHE A 350 -6.30 3.10 -17.59
C PHE A 350 -5.88 4.56 -17.72
N ASP A 351 -6.18 5.35 -16.69
CA ASP A 351 -5.71 6.73 -16.63
C ASP A 351 -4.40 6.81 -15.83
N PRO A 352 -3.25 7.13 -16.47
CA PRO A 352 -1.96 7.19 -15.76
C PRO A 352 -1.88 8.25 -14.64
N LYS A 353 -2.80 9.22 -14.63
CA LYS A 353 -2.88 10.23 -13.57
C LYS A 353 -3.42 9.64 -12.27
N PHE A 354 -4.35 8.70 -12.37
CA PHE A 354 -5.08 8.15 -11.24
C PHE A 354 -4.75 6.68 -10.95
N HIS A 355 -4.30 5.92 -11.95
CA HIS A 355 -4.16 4.48 -11.85
C HIS A 355 -2.70 4.05 -11.84
N SER A 356 -2.37 3.14 -10.93
CA SER A 356 -1.09 2.44 -10.85
C SER A 356 -1.32 0.93 -10.72
N ILE A 357 -0.25 0.13 -10.89
CA ILE A 357 -0.36 -1.34 -10.87
C ILE A 357 0.60 -1.90 -9.82
N ALA A 358 0.10 -2.74 -8.90
CA ALA A 358 0.92 -3.58 -8.03
C ALA A 358 1.25 -4.90 -8.73
N HIS A 359 2.53 -5.21 -8.85
CA HIS A 359 3.02 -6.43 -9.47
C HIS A 359 3.53 -7.40 -8.41
N CYS A 360 2.92 -8.59 -8.34
CA CYS A 360 3.21 -9.65 -7.37
C CYS A 360 3.66 -10.90 -8.14
N VAL A 361 4.94 -10.96 -8.50
CA VAL A 361 5.43 -11.98 -9.44
C VAL A 361 5.42 -13.39 -8.85
N PHE A 362 5.78 -13.55 -7.57
CA PHE A 362 5.71 -14.84 -6.88
C PHE A 362 4.28 -15.38 -6.84
N SER A 363 3.34 -14.57 -6.34
CA SER A 363 1.93 -14.94 -6.29
C SER A 363 1.43 -15.36 -7.66
N ASN A 364 1.60 -14.53 -8.68
CA ASN A 364 1.19 -14.86 -10.04
C ASN A 364 1.78 -16.20 -10.49
N ARG A 365 3.05 -16.46 -10.23
CA ARG A 365 3.72 -17.71 -10.68
C ARG A 365 3.23 -18.92 -9.90
N LEU A 366 3.11 -18.81 -8.57
CA LEU A 366 2.66 -19.90 -7.71
C LEU A 366 1.20 -20.28 -7.97
N LEU A 367 0.37 -19.31 -8.35
CA LEU A 367 -1.03 -19.54 -8.73
C LEU A 367 -1.21 -19.97 -10.19
N GLY A 368 -0.11 -20.36 -10.88
CA GLY A 368 -0.14 -20.88 -12.23
C GLY A 368 -0.41 -19.81 -13.31
N GLN A 369 -0.17 -18.53 -12.98
CA GLN A 369 -0.41 -17.43 -13.91
C GLN A 369 0.88 -17.01 -14.63
N LYS A 370 0.74 -16.19 -15.66
CA LYS A 370 1.86 -15.54 -16.35
C LYS A 370 2.28 -14.26 -15.61
N CYS A 371 3.44 -13.70 -15.97
CA CYS A 371 3.88 -12.41 -15.43
C CYS A 371 3.22 -11.22 -16.14
N LEU A 372 3.12 -10.10 -15.43
CA LEU A 372 2.70 -8.81 -15.96
C LEU A 372 3.65 -8.37 -17.10
N ASN A 373 3.09 -7.79 -18.15
CA ASN A 373 3.90 -7.26 -19.25
C ASN A 373 4.37 -5.82 -18.95
N LEU A 374 5.49 -5.67 -18.26
CA LEU A 374 6.04 -4.37 -17.85
C LEU A 374 6.26 -3.40 -19.02
N LYS A 375 6.64 -3.91 -20.21
CA LYS A 375 6.82 -3.08 -21.41
C LYS A 375 5.50 -2.45 -21.86
N LYS A 376 4.39 -3.23 -21.84
CA LYS A 376 3.07 -2.71 -22.19
C LYS A 376 2.56 -1.69 -21.17
N VAL A 377 2.74 -1.94 -19.87
CA VAL A 377 2.37 -1.02 -18.79
C VAL A 377 3.05 0.34 -19.03
N ARG A 378 4.37 0.35 -19.14
CA ARG A 378 5.14 1.58 -19.34
C ARG A 378 4.86 2.29 -20.66
N LYS A 379 4.62 1.54 -21.76
CA LYS A 379 4.26 2.14 -23.07
C LYS A 379 2.97 2.96 -22.99
N ASN A 380 2.08 2.65 -22.06
CA ASN A 380 0.84 3.38 -21.84
C ASN A 380 0.95 4.46 -20.74
N GLY A 381 2.17 4.83 -20.35
CA GLY A 381 2.41 5.86 -19.32
C GLY A 381 2.11 5.42 -17.88
N LEU A 382 1.65 4.18 -17.69
CA LEU A 382 1.34 3.65 -16.36
C LEU A 382 2.63 3.33 -15.59
N LYS A 383 2.60 3.59 -14.29
CA LYS A 383 3.60 3.15 -13.33
C LYS A 383 3.21 1.81 -12.75
N PHE A 384 4.22 1.03 -12.38
CA PHE A 384 4.01 -0.19 -11.60
C PHE A 384 4.86 -0.13 -10.34
N SER A 385 4.33 -0.68 -9.27
CA SER A 385 5.00 -0.90 -8.00
C SER A 385 5.12 -2.39 -7.70
N ILE A 386 5.82 -2.74 -6.64
CA ILE A 386 6.04 -4.13 -6.23
C ILE A 386 5.19 -4.44 -5.01
N GLY A 387 4.51 -5.58 -5.03
CA GLY A 387 3.77 -6.15 -3.90
C GLY A 387 4.14 -7.61 -3.68
N THR A 388 4.19 -8.06 -2.44
CA THR A 388 4.44 -9.48 -2.14
C THR A 388 3.20 -10.34 -2.21
N ASP A 389 2.01 -9.72 -2.08
CA ASP A 389 0.80 -10.46 -1.73
C ASP A 389 0.90 -11.13 -0.35
N GLY A 390 0.06 -12.07 0.01
CA GLY A 390 0.08 -12.78 1.29
C GLY A 390 0.89 -14.07 1.27
N LEU A 391 1.21 -14.60 2.46
CA LEU A 391 1.87 -15.90 2.59
C LEU A 391 0.98 -17.09 2.15
N SER A 392 -0.27 -16.85 1.83
CA SER A 392 -1.15 -17.81 1.15
C SER A 392 -0.79 -18.02 -0.32
N SER A 393 -0.07 -17.09 -0.95
CA SER A 393 0.33 -17.13 -2.35
C SER A 393 1.80 -16.79 -2.59
N ASN A 394 2.57 -16.51 -1.53
CA ASN A 394 4.00 -16.21 -1.57
C ASN A 394 4.75 -17.00 -0.50
N ILE A 395 6.06 -17.12 -0.67
CA ILE A 395 6.97 -17.78 0.28
C ILE A 395 7.56 -16.82 1.31
N SER A 396 7.46 -15.50 1.06
CA SER A 396 8.13 -14.46 1.86
C SER A 396 7.38 -13.13 1.73
N LEU A 397 7.42 -12.31 2.80
CA LEU A 397 6.99 -10.91 2.77
C LEU A 397 8.18 -9.95 2.61
N ASN A 398 9.39 -10.49 2.44
CA ASN A 398 10.60 -9.70 2.16
C ASN A 398 10.62 -9.26 0.70
N LEU A 399 10.56 -7.94 0.48
CA LEU A 399 10.49 -7.38 -0.87
C LEU A 399 11.73 -7.68 -1.73
N TRP A 400 12.90 -7.94 -1.11
CA TRP A 400 14.09 -8.37 -1.86
C TRP A 400 13.90 -9.71 -2.56
N ASP A 401 13.13 -10.64 -1.98
CA ASP A 401 12.81 -11.91 -2.62
C ASP A 401 11.93 -11.68 -3.86
N GLU A 402 10.95 -10.80 -3.75
CA GLU A 402 10.09 -10.40 -4.87
C GLU A 402 10.88 -9.72 -6.00
N LEU A 403 11.85 -8.84 -5.65
CA LEU A 403 12.74 -8.21 -6.62
C LEU A 403 13.62 -9.24 -7.35
N ARG A 404 14.18 -10.23 -6.63
CA ARG A 404 14.96 -11.35 -7.23
C ARG A 404 14.12 -12.16 -8.19
N ALA A 405 12.89 -12.52 -7.81
CA ALA A 405 11.98 -13.24 -8.67
C ALA A 405 11.66 -12.45 -9.95
N ASN A 406 11.51 -11.13 -9.84
CA ASN A 406 11.29 -10.24 -10.99
C ASN A 406 12.46 -10.25 -11.98
N LEU A 407 13.73 -10.31 -11.51
CA LEU A 407 14.89 -10.43 -12.40
C LEU A 407 14.80 -11.67 -13.30
N LEU A 408 14.35 -12.79 -12.74
CA LEU A 408 14.19 -14.05 -13.48
C LEU A 408 12.93 -14.07 -14.36
N ALA A 409 11.86 -13.43 -13.92
CA ALA A 409 10.57 -13.43 -14.62
C ALA A 409 10.55 -12.57 -15.90
N HIS A 410 11.51 -11.64 -16.04
CA HIS A 410 11.56 -10.67 -17.15
C HIS A 410 12.83 -10.79 -18.01
N PRO A 411 13.18 -11.96 -18.58
CA PRO A 411 14.47 -12.22 -19.25
C PRO A 411 14.69 -11.40 -20.52
N LYS A 412 13.65 -10.73 -21.04
CA LYS A 412 13.72 -9.90 -22.25
C LYS A 412 14.11 -8.43 -21.95
N ILE A 413 14.41 -8.09 -20.70
CA ILE A 413 14.89 -6.77 -20.29
C ILE A 413 16.33 -6.95 -19.81
N GLU A 414 17.22 -6.06 -20.23
CA GLU A 414 18.63 -6.09 -19.80
C GLU A 414 18.70 -5.95 -18.26
N LEU A 415 19.57 -6.73 -17.60
CA LEU A 415 19.55 -6.93 -16.15
C LEU A 415 19.77 -5.65 -15.35
N ASN A 416 20.77 -4.82 -15.71
CA ASN A 416 21.03 -3.58 -14.97
C ASN A 416 19.88 -2.57 -15.14
N LYS A 417 19.32 -2.51 -16.35
CA LYS A 417 18.14 -1.69 -16.63
C LYS A 417 16.93 -2.17 -15.83
N LEU A 418 16.75 -3.49 -15.77
CA LEU A 418 15.65 -4.09 -14.99
C LEU A 418 15.86 -3.82 -13.51
N ALA A 419 17.07 -4.00 -12.98
CA ALA A 419 17.38 -3.75 -11.58
C ALA A 419 17.04 -2.31 -11.15
N LYS A 420 17.46 -1.31 -11.94
CA LYS A 420 17.11 0.10 -11.68
C LYS A 420 15.59 0.32 -11.72
N MET A 421 14.91 -0.25 -12.73
CA MET A 421 13.44 -0.16 -12.83
C MET A 421 12.74 -0.77 -11.61
N LEU A 422 13.23 -1.89 -11.11
CA LEU A 422 12.66 -2.59 -9.96
C LEU A 422 12.88 -1.82 -8.66
N LEU A 423 14.06 -1.22 -8.44
CA LEU A 423 14.29 -0.36 -7.27
C LEU A 423 13.39 0.89 -7.31
N ILE A 424 13.23 1.54 -8.47
CA ILE A 424 12.27 2.65 -8.63
C ILE A 424 10.83 2.17 -8.32
N ALA A 425 10.45 1.00 -8.82
CA ALA A 425 9.13 0.43 -8.59
C ALA A 425 8.87 0.10 -7.10
N ALA A 426 9.92 -0.33 -6.38
CA ALA A 426 9.85 -0.66 -4.95
C ALA A 426 10.10 0.55 -4.02
N THR A 427 10.33 1.75 -4.56
CA THR A 427 10.56 2.98 -3.79
C THR A 427 9.66 4.10 -4.30
N LYS A 428 10.09 4.91 -5.27
CA LYS A 428 9.38 6.07 -5.82
C LYS A 428 7.98 5.73 -6.36
N ASP A 429 7.89 4.74 -7.25
CA ASP A 429 6.60 4.37 -7.85
C ASP A 429 5.67 3.71 -6.81
N GLY A 430 6.24 2.99 -5.82
CA GLY A 430 5.52 2.51 -4.65
C GLY A 430 4.95 3.64 -3.80
N ALA A 431 5.76 4.68 -3.51
CA ALA A 431 5.32 5.87 -2.79
C ALA A 431 4.19 6.60 -3.53
N ASN A 432 4.35 6.80 -4.84
CA ASN A 432 3.32 7.40 -5.68
C ASN A 432 2.02 6.58 -5.69
N ALA A 433 2.12 5.25 -5.74
CA ALA A 433 0.97 4.35 -5.73
C ALA A 433 0.19 4.41 -4.41
N LEU A 434 0.90 4.57 -3.28
CA LEU A 434 0.31 4.69 -1.94
C LEU A 434 0.07 6.15 -1.50
N ASN A 435 0.27 7.13 -2.39
CA ASN A 435 0.07 8.55 -2.11
C ASN A 435 0.95 9.12 -0.99
N LEU A 436 2.23 8.75 -0.98
CA LEU A 436 3.22 9.16 0.02
C LEU A 436 4.22 10.16 -0.56
N ASP A 437 4.65 11.13 0.25
CA ASP A 437 5.72 12.07 -0.09
C ASP A 437 7.10 11.51 0.27
N ALA A 438 7.39 10.28 -0.13
CA ALA A 438 8.58 9.49 0.18
C ALA A 438 9.12 8.78 -1.07
N GLY A 439 10.03 7.83 -0.89
CA GLY A 439 10.51 6.92 -1.94
C GLY A 439 11.62 7.48 -2.83
N GLU A 440 12.15 8.68 -2.52
CA GLU A 440 13.28 9.31 -3.20
C GLU A 440 14.25 9.92 -2.18
N ILE A 441 15.57 9.80 -2.39
CA ILE A 441 16.53 10.62 -1.65
C ILE A 441 16.61 11.98 -2.34
N LYS A 442 15.75 12.89 -1.88
CA LYS A 442 15.59 14.23 -2.45
C LYS A 442 15.20 15.22 -1.35
N ILE A 443 15.76 16.43 -1.40
CA ILE A 443 15.45 17.50 -0.45
C ILE A 443 13.93 17.75 -0.40
N GLY A 444 13.38 17.83 0.81
CA GLY A 444 11.96 18.02 1.10
C GLY A 444 11.14 16.73 1.22
N LYS A 445 11.63 15.59 0.71
CA LYS A 445 10.97 14.28 0.86
C LYS A 445 11.11 13.77 2.30
N ILE A 446 10.16 12.94 2.71
CA ILE A 446 10.21 12.27 4.01
C ILE A 446 11.45 11.40 4.09
N ALA A 447 12.13 11.45 5.24
CA ALA A 447 13.33 10.68 5.52
C ALA A 447 13.00 9.22 5.91
N ASP A 448 12.36 8.50 4.98
CA ASP A 448 12.18 7.05 5.02
C ASP A 448 13.36 6.44 4.27
N ILE A 449 14.41 6.02 5.00
CA ILE A 449 15.72 5.65 4.44
C ILE A 449 16.11 4.26 4.93
N GLY A 450 16.47 3.38 3.99
CA GLY A 450 17.13 2.11 4.29
C GLY A 450 18.65 2.21 4.05
N VAL A 451 19.43 1.62 4.95
CA VAL A 451 20.89 1.49 4.82
C VAL A 451 21.23 0.02 4.68
N PHE A 452 21.98 -0.30 3.64
CA PHE A 452 22.28 -1.68 3.26
C PHE A 452 23.79 -1.85 3.09
N ASP A 453 24.27 -3.08 3.22
CA ASP A 453 25.66 -3.42 2.95
C ASP A 453 26.04 -3.05 1.50
N SER A 454 27.22 -2.45 1.30
CA SER A 454 27.70 -2.09 -0.04
C SER A 454 28.22 -3.28 -0.86
N LEU A 455 28.34 -4.45 -0.23
CA LEU A 455 28.76 -5.71 -0.87
C LEU A 455 30.12 -5.63 -1.61
N ASP A 456 30.96 -4.69 -1.24
CA ASP A 456 32.28 -4.42 -1.90
C ASP A 456 32.17 -4.30 -3.44
N VAL A 457 31.09 -3.69 -3.93
CA VAL A 457 30.85 -3.49 -5.37
C VAL A 457 31.91 -2.53 -5.94
N LYS A 458 32.71 -3.04 -6.87
CA LYS A 458 33.79 -2.25 -7.53
C LYS A 458 33.32 -1.41 -8.70
N ASN A 459 32.18 -1.81 -9.33
CA ASN A 459 31.59 -1.08 -10.45
C ASN A 459 30.24 -0.51 -10.02
N PRO A 460 30.11 0.78 -9.74
CA PRO A 460 28.86 1.40 -9.28
C PRO A 460 27.67 1.17 -10.24
N SER A 461 27.92 0.97 -11.55
CA SER A 461 26.84 0.69 -12.50
C SER A 461 26.12 -0.64 -12.23
N GLN A 462 26.73 -1.57 -11.50
CA GLN A 462 26.18 -2.85 -11.09
C GLN A 462 25.48 -2.79 -9.72
N LEU A 463 25.59 -1.67 -8.99
CA LEU A 463 25.18 -1.58 -7.60
C LEU A 463 23.69 -1.96 -7.40
N ALA A 464 22.79 -1.44 -8.24
CA ALA A 464 21.38 -1.77 -8.17
C ALA A 464 21.11 -3.28 -8.33
N LEU A 465 21.80 -3.92 -9.27
CA LEU A 465 21.68 -5.36 -9.51
C LEU A 465 22.25 -6.17 -8.34
N GLN A 466 23.43 -5.81 -7.86
CA GLN A 466 24.10 -6.50 -6.75
C GLN A 466 23.28 -6.39 -5.45
N LEU A 467 22.69 -5.22 -5.16
CA LEU A 467 21.78 -5.07 -4.03
C LEU A 467 20.59 -6.04 -4.13
N ILE A 468 19.92 -6.11 -5.27
CA ILE A 468 18.79 -7.03 -5.43
C ILE A 468 19.24 -8.49 -5.24
N LEU A 469 20.38 -8.88 -5.79
CA LEU A 469 20.87 -10.26 -5.72
C LEU A 469 21.25 -10.69 -4.29
N HIS A 470 21.86 -9.82 -3.50
CA HIS A 470 22.54 -10.21 -2.27
C HIS A 470 21.94 -9.67 -0.98
N THR A 471 21.20 -8.56 -1.02
CA THR A 471 20.58 -7.97 0.17
C THR A 471 19.46 -8.85 0.71
N LYS A 472 19.43 -9.03 2.03
CA LYS A 472 18.35 -9.73 2.74
C LYS A 472 17.67 -8.85 3.78
N LYS A 473 18.44 -7.99 4.44
CA LYS A 473 17.98 -7.06 5.47
C LYS A 473 18.79 -5.77 5.46
N ALA A 474 18.24 -4.74 6.08
CA ALA A 474 18.93 -3.48 6.29
C ALA A 474 19.86 -3.56 7.50
N GLN A 475 20.91 -2.72 7.50
CA GLN A 475 21.74 -2.44 8.67
C GLN A 475 20.98 -1.52 9.64
N ILE A 476 20.26 -0.54 9.10
CA ILE A 476 19.37 0.34 9.84
C ILE A 476 18.28 0.85 8.91
N THR A 477 17.11 1.16 9.47
CA THR A 477 15.97 1.73 8.74
C THR A 477 15.46 2.95 9.48
N PHE A 478 15.40 4.10 8.82
CA PHE A 478 14.78 5.33 9.32
C PHE A 478 13.38 5.49 8.71
N ILE A 479 12.42 5.85 9.54
CA ILE A 479 11.04 6.09 9.14
C ILE A 479 10.59 7.44 9.69
N GLY A 480 10.38 8.43 8.80
CA GLY A 480 10.21 9.82 9.21
C GLY A 480 11.41 10.32 10.03
N GLY A 481 12.60 9.89 9.67
CA GLY A 481 13.85 10.22 10.35
C GLY A 481 14.07 9.57 11.72
N GLN A 482 13.19 8.67 12.18
CA GLN A 482 13.34 7.91 13.42
C GLN A 482 13.77 6.47 13.15
N ILE A 483 14.48 5.85 14.10
CA ILE A 483 14.93 4.46 14.02
C ILE A 483 13.80 3.53 14.50
#